data_73c5cd19f298ca0eade01e6865ce05d4
#
_entry.id   73c5cd19f298ca0eade01e6865ce05d4
#
_cell.length_a   1.000
_cell.length_b   1.000
_cell.length_c   1.000
_cell.angle_alpha   90.00
_cell.angle_beta   90.00
_cell.angle_gamma   90.00
#
_symmetry.space_group_name_H-M   'P 1'
#
loop_
_entity.id
_entity.type
_entity.pdbx_description
1 polymer ?
#
loop_
_entity_poly.entity_id
_entity_poly.type
_entity_poly.pdbx_seq_one_letter_code
_entity_poly.pdbx_strand_id
1 'polypeptide(L)'
;MEALIYNIKKLKDIQLKYEYVSDFYDEIIESKSGLEGYKSLVKRLAIRTAKSDDKMEQMGIALAAEYLRNLGYDIPKPDRHILRILGPKILGEHTSSNYESDKLKIEVFDIIDEYAKATNKSRAEIDYLFWAYCANKYGEVCTKISPACGDCAIKEFCKKGKRINQNNVSSKCPITYDKIKP
;
A
#
# COMPACT_ATOMS: atom_id res chain seq x y z
N MET A 1 -17.70 -6.06 -16.81
CA MET A 1 -19.07 -5.76 -16.30
C MET A 1 -19.54 -6.81 -15.30
N GLU A 2 -19.33 -8.09 -15.53
CA GLU A 2 -19.75 -9.21 -14.64
C GLU A 2 -19.22 -9.11 -13.20
N ALA A 3 -17.92 -8.81 -13.03
CA ALA A 3 -17.30 -8.67 -11.71
C ALA A 3 -17.93 -7.54 -10.87
N LEU A 4 -18.28 -6.41 -11.48
CA LEU A 4 -18.96 -5.31 -10.79
C LEU A 4 -20.35 -5.73 -10.30
N ILE A 5 -21.11 -6.39 -11.15
CA ILE A 5 -22.47 -6.90 -10.81
C ILE A 5 -22.38 -7.91 -9.66
N TYR A 6 -21.39 -8.82 -9.73
CA TYR A 6 -21.13 -9.79 -8.67
C TYR A 6 -20.81 -9.10 -7.34
N ASN A 7 -19.90 -8.12 -7.35
CA ASN A 7 -19.49 -7.40 -6.15
C ASN A 7 -20.63 -6.58 -5.53
N ILE A 8 -21.45 -5.93 -6.36
CA ILE A 8 -22.67 -5.23 -5.89
C ILE A 8 -23.65 -6.20 -5.23
N LYS A 9 -23.85 -7.38 -5.81
CA LYS A 9 -24.71 -8.40 -5.21
C LYS A 9 -24.16 -8.84 -3.84
N LYS A 10 -22.84 -9.10 -3.75
CA LYS A 10 -22.19 -9.42 -2.47
C LYS A 10 -22.41 -8.35 -1.40
N LEU A 11 -22.25 -7.07 -1.74
CA LEU A 11 -22.51 -5.97 -0.81
C LEU A 11 -23.98 -5.93 -0.36
N LYS A 12 -24.91 -6.19 -1.26
CA LYS A 12 -26.34 -6.30 -0.90
C LYS A 12 -26.62 -7.50 0.00
N ASP A 13 -26.00 -8.65 -0.24
CA ASP A 13 -26.14 -9.84 0.61
C ASP A 13 -25.60 -9.57 2.05
N ILE A 14 -24.54 -8.76 2.17
CA ILE A 14 -24.04 -8.28 3.48
C ILE A 14 -25.09 -7.38 4.14
N GLN A 15 -25.64 -6.40 3.41
CA GLN A 15 -26.67 -5.48 3.92
C GLN A 15 -27.98 -6.17 4.35
N LEU A 16 -28.24 -7.41 3.92
CA LEU A 16 -29.36 -8.18 4.47
C LEU A 16 -29.14 -8.66 5.92
N LYS A 17 -27.92 -8.66 6.39
CA LYS A 17 -27.52 -9.15 7.72
C LYS A 17 -27.01 -8.03 8.65
N TYR A 18 -26.54 -6.92 8.10
CA TYR A 18 -25.97 -5.79 8.79
C TYR A 18 -26.67 -4.51 8.35
N GLU A 19 -26.82 -3.55 9.23
CA GLU A 19 -27.44 -2.26 8.90
C GLU A 19 -26.60 -1.53 7.84
N TYR A 20 -25.26 -1.53 8.04
CA TYR A 20 -24.28 -0.98 7.09
C TYR A 20 -23.23 -2.04 6.74
N VAL A 21 -22.67 -1.93 5.55
CA VAL A 21 -21.54 -2.81 5.13
C VAL A 21 -20.32 -2.60 6.02
N SER A 22 -20.13 -1.38 6.56
CA SER A 22 -19.08 -1.07 7.54
C SER A 22 -19.19 -1.92 8.80
N ASP A 23 -20.38 -2.20 9.30
CA ASP A 23 -20.57 -2.99 10.53
C ASP A 23 -19.99 -4.41 10.36
N PHE A 24 -20.17 -4.99 9.19
CA PHE A 24 -19.55 -6.27 8.83
C PHE A 24 -18.01 -6.18 8.78
N TYR A 25 -17.46 -5.07 8.29
CA TYR A 25 -16.01 -4.87 8.23
C TYR A 25 -15.43 -4.65 9.62
N ASP A 26 -16.11 -3.86 10.43
CA ASP A 26 -15.70 -3.55 11.80
C ASP A 26 -15.74 -4.81 12.68
N GLU A 27 -16.76 -5.67 12.55
CA GLU A 27 -16.80 -6.98 13.22
C GLU A 27 -15.56 -7.84 12.89
N ILE A 28 -15.14 -7.88 11.62
CA ILE A 28 -13.94 -8.64 11.23
C ILE A 28 -12.67 -8.02 11.82
N ILE A 29 -12.57 -6.68 11.81
CA ILE A 29 -11.42 -5.96 12.34
C ILE A 29 -11.32 -6.19 13.86
N GLU A 30 -12.43 -6.04 14.58
CA GLU A 30 -12.49 -6.17 16.03
C GLU A 30 -12.33 -7.62 16.51
N SER A 31 -12.60 -8.62 15.65
CA SER A 31 -12.36 -10.02 15.94
C SER A 31 -10.88 -10.36 16.21
N LYS A 32 -9.97 -9.44 15.88
CA LYS A 32 -8.53 -9.55 16.09
C LYS A 32 -7.97 -8.22 16.56
N SER A 33 -6.84 -8.26 17.30
CA SER A 33 -6.21 -7.05 17.81
C SER A 33 -5.43 -6.29 16.73
N GLY A 34 -5.59 -4.98 16.70
CA GLY A 34 -4.76 -4.05 15.94
C GLY A 34 -4.68 -4.35 14.45
N LEU A 35 -3.47 -4.35 13.90
CA LEU A 35 -3.21 -4.53 12.46
C LEU A 35 -3.69 -5.89 11.90
N GLU A 36 -3.73 -6.93 12.72
CA GLU A 36 -4.18 -8.26 12.28
C GLU A 36 -5.66 -8.30 11.89
N GLY A 37 -6.50 -7.45 12.49
CA GLY A 37 -7.88 -7.27 12.08
C GLY A 37 -7.98 -6.74 10.64
N TYR A 38 -7.24 -5.68 10.35
CA TYR A 38 -7.15 -5.11 8.99
C TYR A 38 -6.62 -6.10 7.96
N LYS A 39 -5.54 -6.82 8.29
CA LYS A 39 -5.02 -7.87 7.40
C LYS A 39 -6.03 -8.98 7.16
N SER A 40 -6.81 -9.34 8.19
CA SER A 40 -7.86 -10.36 8.08
C SER A 40 -8.96 -9.92 7.11
N LEU A 41 -9.44 -8.68 7.24
CA LEU A 41 -10.46 -8.12 6.36
C LEU A 41 -9.95 -8.05 4.91
N VAL A 42 -8.76 -7.50 4.68
CA VAL A 42 -8.16 -7.42 3.33
C VAL A 42 -8.03 -8.81 2.70
N LYS A 43 -7.55 -9.81 3.46
CA LYS A 43 -7.46 -11.20 2.97
C LYS A 43 -8.84 -11.77 2.63
N ARG A 44 -9.86 -11.50 3.44
CA ARG A 44 -11.23 -11.98 3.22
C ARG A 44 -11.82 -11.44 1.93
N LEU A 45 -11.60 -10.16 1.64
CA LEU A 45 -12.09 -9.53 0.42
C LEU A 45 -11.28 -9.90 -0.83
N ALA A 46 -9.99 -10.24 -0.68
CA ALA A 46 -9.06 -10.45 -1.79
C ALA A 46 -8.82 -11.92 -2.15
N ILE A 47 -8.91 -12.84 -1.19
CA ILE A 47 -8.50 -14.23 -1.35
C ILE A 47 -9.68 -15.16 -1.07
N ARG A 48 -10.00 -16.03 -2.03
CA ARG A 48 -11.03 -17.06 -1.83
C ARG A 48 -10.50 -18.16 -0.89
N THR A 49 -11.27 -18.50 0.10
CA THR A 49 -10.94 -19.58 1.04
C THR A 49 -12.12 -20.53 1.18
N ALA A 50 -11.87 -21.76 1.63
CA ALA A 50 -12.93 -22.73 1.91
C ALA A 50 -13.86 -22.31 3.06
N LYS A 51 -13.44 -21.34 3.89
CA LYS A 51 -14.16 -20.90 5.10
C LYS A 51 -14.97 -19.63 4.91
N SER A 52 -14.74 -18.89 3.83
CA SER A 52 -15.38 -17.60 3.58
C SER A 52 -15.56 -17.35 2.10
N ASP A 53 -16.76 -16.98 1.72
CA ASP A 53 -17.11 -16.58 0.35
C ASP A 53 -17.25 -15.07 0.20
N ASP A 54 -16.52 -14.29 1.02
CA ASP A 54 -16.60 -12.81 1.00
C ASP A 54 -15.69 -12.19 -0.07
N LYS A 55 -14.95 -13.01 -0.82
CA LYS A 55 -14.04 -12.51 -1.86
C LYS A 55 -14.82 -11.72 -2.92
N MET A 56 -14.34 -10.50 -3.18
CA MET A 56 -14.76 -9.65 -4.29
C MET A 56 -14.06 -10.08 -5.59
N GLU A 57 -14.81 -10.21 -6.67
CA GLU A 57 -14.24 -10.59 -7.97
C GLU A 57 -13.32 -9.50 -8.53
N GLN A 58 -12.21 -9.93 -9.13
CA GLN A 58 -11.12 -9.08 -9.65
C GLN A 58 -10.49 -8.14 -8.61
N MET A 59 -10.69 -8.40 -7.34
CA MET A 59 -10.11 -7.65 -6.23
C MET A 59 -8.99 -8.47 -5.59
N GLY A 60 -7.73 -8.08 -5.83
CA GLY A 60 -6.56 -8.60 -5.12
C GLY A 60 -6.22 -7.75 -3.89
N ILE A 61 -5.20 -8.15 -3.13
CA ILE A 61 -4.77 -7.51 -1.86
C ILE A 61 -4.64 -5.98 -1.98
N ALA A 62 -3.95 -5.48 -3.03
CA ALA A 62 -3.74 -4.04 -3.19
C ALA A 62 -5.05 -3.28 -3.47
N LEU A 63 -5.96 -3.84 -4.28
CA LEU A 63 -7.26 -3.21 -4.56
C LEU A 63 -8.20 -3.28 -3.35
N ALA A 64 -8.19 -4.38 -2.60
CA ALA A 64 -8.97 -4.50 -1.37
C ALA A 64 -8.51 -3.47 -0.32
N ALA A 65 -7.19 -3.31 -0.17
CA ALA A 65 -6.62 -2.30 0.72
C ALA A 65 -6.98 -0.87 0.27
N GLU A 66 -6.90 -0.56 -1.03
CA GLU A 66 -7.32 0.75 -1.56
C GLU A 66 -8.80 1.02 -1.34
N TYR A 67 -9.65 0.02 -1.61
CA TYR A 67 -11.08 0.13 -1.38
C TYR A 67 -11.40 0.47 0.08
N LEU A 68 -10.81 -0.25 1.03
CA LEU A 68 -11.01 0.00 2.46
C LEU A 68 -10.44 1.35 2.91
N ARG A 69 -9.28 1.75 2.39
CA ARG A 69 -8.71 3.08 2.64
C ARG A 69 -9.64 4.19 2.17
N ASN A 70 -10.28 4.04 1.02
CA ASN A 70 -11.25 5.01 0.49
C ASN A 70 -12.53 5.07 1.33
N LEU A 71 -12.81 4.06 2.16
CA LEU A 71 -13.87 4.07 3.17
C LEU A 71 -13.43 4.66 4.51
N GLY A 72 -12.17 5.10 4.64
CA GLY A 72 -11.64 5.74 5.85
C GLY A 72 -10.84 4.83 6.79
N TYR A 73 -10.63 3.57 6.45
CA TYR A 73 -9.79 2.67 7.26
C TYR A 73 -8.30 3.00 7.09
N ASP A 74 -7.56 3.00 8.21
CA ASP A 74 -6.11 3.27 8.22
C ASP A 74 -5.30 2.04 7.74
N ILE A 75 -5.32 1.83 6.44
CA ILE A 75 -4.72 0.68 5.75
C ILE A 75 -3.73 1.15 4.69
N PRO A 76 -2.50 0.60 4.63
CA PRO A 76 -1.57 0.84 3.54
C PRO A 76 -1.99 0.05 2.29
N LYS A 77 -1.72 0.60 1.11
CA LYS A 77 -1.94 -0.06 -0.19
C LYS A 77 -0.63 -0.66 -0.71
N PRO A 78 -0.41 -1.96 -0.62
CA PRO A 78 0.83 -2.61 -1.08
C PRO A 78 0.87 -2.72 -2.61
N ASP A 79 0.92 -1.57 -3.29
CA ASP A 79 1.04 -1.52 -4.74
C ASP A 79 2.51 -1.62 -5.21
N ARG A 80 2.70 -1.64 -6.53
CA ARG A 80 4.04 -1.77 -7.13
C ARG A 80 5.03 -0.66 -6.74
N HIS A 81 4.54 0.53 -6.37
CA HIS A 81 5.40 1.63 -5.96
C HIS A 81 5.93 1.39 -4.55
N ILE A 82 5.04 1.01 -3.64
CA ILE A 82 5.38 0.66 -2.26
C ILE A 82 6.30 -0.56 -2.22
N LEU A 83 5.93 -1.65 -2.91
CA LEU A 83 6.76 -2.86 -2.98
C LEU A 83 8.15 -2.59 -3.56
N ARG A 84 8.28 -1.65 -4.50
CA ARG A 84 9.55 -1.28 -5.08
C ARG A 84 10.42 -0.45 -4.14
N ILE A 85 9.86 0.59 -3.49
CA ILE A 85 10.64 1.48 -2.62
C ILE A 85 11.13 0.74 -1.37
N LEU A 86 10.29 -0.11 -0.80
CA LEU A 86 10.64 -0.97 0.33
C LEU A 86 11.54 -2.14 -0.07
N GLY A 87 11.65 -2.44 -1.35
CA GLY A 87 12.30 -3.61 -1.89
C GLY A 87 13.84 -3.62 -1.78
N PRO A 88 14.44 -4.79 -2.12
CA PRO A 88 15.86 -5.10 -1.87
C PRO A 88 16.83 -4.16 -2.61
N LYS A 89 16.38 -3.48 -3.65
CA LYS A 89 17.21 -2.56 -4.45
C LYS A 89 17.21 -1.12 -3.91
N ILE A 90 16.23 -0.74 -3.09
CA ILE A 90 16.06 0.62 -2.56
C ILE A 90 16.27 0.62 -1.05
N LEU A 91 15.24 0.51 -0.23
CA LEU A 91 15.37 0.51 1.23
C LEU A 91 15.81 -0.85 1.77
N GLY A 92 15.35 -1.95 1.18
CA GLY A 92 15.74 -3.30 1.56
C GLY A 92 14.99 -3.83 2.77
N GLU A 93 13.81 -3.30 3.01
CA GLU A 93 12.92 -3.72 4.09
C GLU A 93 12.34 -5.13 3.86
N HIS A 94 12.29 -5.57 2.60
CA HIS A 94 12.02 -6.95 2.23
C HIS A 94 13.02 -7.45 1.19
N THR A 95 13.13 -8.76 1.03
CA THR A 95 14.10 -9.41 0.12
C THR A 95 13.48 -9.91 -1.18
N SER A 96 12.16 -10.00 -1.26
CA SER A 96 11.46 -10.57 -2.41
C SER A 96 11.50 -9.66 -3.62
N SER A 97 11.72 -10.24 -4.80
CA SER A 97 11.54 -9.60 -6.11
C SER A 97 10.20 -9.97 -6.77
N ASN A 98 9.43 -10.87 -6.17
CA ASN A 98 8.11 -11.27 -6.66
C ASN A 98 7.02 -10.37 -6.09
N TYR A 99 6.72 -9.28 -6.78
CA TYR A 99 5.70 -8.29 -6.36
C TYR A 99 4.25 -8.77 -6.54
N GLU A 100 4.05 -9.93 -7.16
CA GLU A 100 2.71 -10.54 -7.25
C GLU A 100 2.37 -11.41 -6.04
N SER A 101 3.35 -11.71 -5.18
CA SER A 101 3.15 -12.52 -3.98
C SER A 101 2.20 -11.87 -2.99
N ASP A 102 1.08 -12.52 -2.68
CA ASP A 102 0.14 -12.08 -1.65
C ASP A 102 0.78 -12.07 -0.26
N LYS A 103 1.70 -13.02 0.00
CA LYS A 103 2.48 -13.04 1.24
C LYS A 103 3.28 -11.76 1.42
N LEU A 104 4.01 -11.33 0.37
CA LEU A 104 4.77 -10.09 0.39
C LEU A 104 3.87 -8.87 0.59
N LYS A 105 2.74 -8.82 -0.13
CA LYS A 105 1.78 -7.71 0.00
C LYS A 105 1.25 -7.58 1.42
N ILE A 106 1.04 -8.69 2.13
CA ILE A 106 0.63 -8.69 3.53
C ILE A 106 1.79 -8.31 4.47
N GLU A 107 3.02 -8.78 4.21
CA GLU A 107 4.21 -8.40 4.97
C GLU A 107 4.45 -6.89 4.97
N VAL A 108 4.16 -6.22 3.87
CA VAL A 108 4.28 -4.75 3.76
C VAL A 108 3.39 -4.01 4.75
N PHE A 109 2.28 -4.59 5.21
CA PHE A 109 1.45 -3.98 6.25
C PHE A 109 2.23 -3.79 7.56
N ASP A 110 3.04 -4.79 7.93
CA ASP A 110 3.88 -4.72 9.15
C ASP A 110 4.96 -3.66 9.00
N ILE A 111 5.63 -3.64 7.85
CA ILE A 111 6.69 -2.67 7.55
C ILE A 111 6.14 -1.23 7.63
N ILE A 112 5.00 -0.96 7.00
CA ILE A 112 4.38 0.37 7.03
C ILE A 112 3.89 0.72 8.45
N ASP A 113 3.40 -0.24 9.21
CA ASP A 113 2.98 -0.05 10.60
C ASP A 113 4.15 0.36 11.51
N GLU A 114 5.33 -0.23 11.30
CA GLU A 114 6.56 0.16 12.00
C GLU A 114 6.95 1.61 11.70
N TYR A 115 6.93 2.02 10.43
CA TYR A 115 7.16 3.41 10.04
C TYR A 115 6.11 4.36 10.63
N ALA A 116 4.84 3.97 10.62
CA ALA A 116 3.74 4.75 11.17
C ALA A 116 3.95 5.01 12.68
N LYS A 117 4.26 3.96 13.44
CA LYS A 117 4.56 4.06 14.88
C LYS A 117 5.80 4.92 15.15
N ALA A 118 6.89 4.70 14.40
CA ALA A 118 8.14 5.43 14.58
C ALA A 118 8.00 6.94 14.30
N THR A 119 7.07 7.34 13.43
CA THR A 119 6.87 8.73 13.03
C THR A 119 5.64 9.38 13.61
N ASN A 120 4.84 8.64 14.40
CA ASN A 120 3.55 9.08 14.94
C ASN A 120 2.58 9.56 13.85
N LYS A 121 2.52 8.81 12.74
CA LYS A 121 1.64 9.04 11.59
C LYS A 121 0.70 7.87 11.37
N SER A 122 -0.35 8.08 10.57
CA SER A 122 -1.19 6.98 10.12
C SER A 122 -0.47 6.12 9.07
N ARG A 123 -0.90 4.86 8.91
CA ARG A 123 -0.40 3.97 7.87
C ARG A 123 -0.70 4.51 6.48
N ALA A 124 -1.88 5.10 6.32
CA ALA A 124 -2.30 5.73 5.07
C ALA A 124 -1.41 6.92 4.70
N GLU A 125 -0.97 7.75 5.68
CA GLU A 125 -0.03 8.85 5.44
C GLU A 125 1.34 8.34 5.02
N ILE A 126 1.89 7.31 5.68
CA ILE A 126 3.19 6.72 5.31
C ILE A 126 3.12 6.12 3.90
N ASP A 127 2.07 5.36 3.62
CA ASP A 127 1.84 4.80 2.28
C ASP A 127 1.78 5.90 1.21
N TYR A 128 1.02 6.96 1.45
CA TYR A 128 0.90 8.08 0.53
C TYR A 128 2.25 8.78 0.29
N LEU A 129 3.05 8.99 1.34
CA LEU A 129 4.38 9.60 1.21
C LEU A 129 5.30 8.75 0.32
N PHE A 130 5.37 7.46 0.54
CA PHE A 130 6.17 6.57 -0.29
C PHE A 130 5.65 6.47 -1.72
N TRP A 131 4.33 6.41 -1.89
CA TRP A 131 3.71 6.40 -3.21
C TRP A 131 3.98 7.70 -3.97
N ALA A 132 3.75 8.85 -3.35
CA ALA A 132 3.97 10.17 -3.95
C ALA A 132 5.44 10.35 -4.36
N TYR A 133 6.37 9.83 -3.54
CA TYR A 133 7.80 9.86 -3.85
C TYR A 133 8.18 9.10 -5.12
N CYS A 134 7.36 8.12 -5.50
CA CYS A 134 7.58 7.25 -6.65
C CYS A 134 6.72 7.56 -7.87
N ALA A 135 5.57 8.21 -7.68
CA ALA A 135 4.54 8.34 -8.71
C ALA A 135 4.84 9.48 -9.69
N ASN A 136 4.57 9.22 -10.97
CA ASN A 136 4.64 10.24 -12.03
C ASN A 136 3.61 11.33 -11.76
N LYS A 137 3.95 12.58 -12.08
CA LYS A 137 3.15 13.80 -11.86
C LYS A 137 2.95 14.18 -10.37
N TYR A 138 3.64 13.48 -9.45
CA TYR A 138 3.71 13.83 -8.04
C TYR A 138 5.17 14.18 -7.68
N GLY A 139 5.82 13.36 -6.86
CA GLY A 139 7.21 13.62 -6.49
C GLY A 139 8.23 13.33 -7.57
N GLU A 140 8.04 12.24 -8.30
CA GLU A 140 8.91 11.75 -9.38
C GLU A 140 10.39 11.52 -8.99
N VAL A 141 10.68 11.44 -7.68
CA VAL A 141 12.06 11.27 -7.22
C VAL A 141 12.55 9.85 -7.47
N CYS A 142 11.78 8.85 -7.04
CA CYS A 142 12.14 7.44 -7.20
C CYS A 142 11.34 6.77 -8.31
N THR A 143 11.49 7.26 -9.54
CA THR A 143 10.82 6.66 -10.71
C THR A 143 11.53 5.37 -11.17
N LYS A 144 10.82 4.54 -11.96
CA LYS A 144 11.38 3.28 -12.47
C LYS A 144 12.48 3.51 -13.50
N ILE A 145 12.32 4.49 -14.39
CA ILE A 145 13.15 4.70 -15.57
C ILE A 145 14.24 5.73 -15.34
N SER A 146 13.91 6.88 -14.79
CA SER A 146 14.85 7.99 -14.58
C SER A 146 14.71 8.58 -13.18
N PRO A 147 15.19 7.87 -12.13
CA PRO A 147 15.10 8.38 -10.77
C PRO A 147 16.04 9.58 -10.56
N ALA A 148 15.53 10.62 -9.89
CA ALA A 148 16.29 11.83 -9.52
C ALA A 148 17.16 11.57 -8.27
N CYS A 149 18.12 10.66 -8.38
CA CYS A 149 18.92 10.21 -7.24
C CYS A 149 19.84 11.29 -6.66
N GLY A 150 20.22 12.32 -7.44
CA GLY A 150 21.06 13.43 -6.99
C GLY A 150 20.40 14.21 -5.86
N ASP A 151 19.10 14.45 -5.98
CA ASP A 151 18.30 15.27 -5.06
C ASP A 151 17.46 14.42 -4.09
N CYS A 152 17.73 13.11 -4.05
CA CYS A 152 16.95 12.17 -3.27
C CYS A 152 17.29 12.25 -1.77
N ALA A 153 16.32 12.62 -0.93
CA ALA A 153 16.51 12.75 0.52
C ALA A 153 16.90 11.42 1.20
N ILE A 154 16.50 10.27 0.63
CA ILE A 154 16.82 8.95 1.20
C ILE A 154 18.01 8.28 0.52
N LYS A 155 18.81 8.99 -0.28
CA LYS A 155 19.93 8.40 -1.06
C LYS A 155 20.96 7.70 -0.18
N GLU A 156 21.24 8.21 1.02
CA GLU A 156 22.20 7.62 1.96
C GLU A 156 21.75 6.25 2.49
N PHE A 157 20.45 6.00 2.54
CA PHE A 157 19.86 4.72 2.94
C PHE A 157 19.59 3.80 1.73
N CYS A 158 19.58 4.36 0.52
CA CYS A 158 19.22 3.65 -0.70
C CYS A 158 20.35 2.79 -1.22
N LYS A 159 20.14 1.48 -1.31
CA LYS A 159 21.13 0.53 -1.86
C LYS A 159 21.48 0.79 -3.32
N LYS A 160 20.54 1.32 -4.10
CA LYS A 160 20.76 1.71 -5.51
C LYS A 160 21.44 3.07 -5.60
N GLY A 161 21.04 4.04 -4.79
CA GLY A 161 21.60 5.40 -4.77
C GLY A 161 23.09 5.44 -4.46
N LYS A 162 23.55 4.62 -3.53
CA LYS A 162 24.98 4.46 -3.20
C LYS A 162 25.86 4.06 -4.40
N ARG A 163 25.30 3.36 -5.39
CA ARG A 163 26.02 2.92 -6.61
C ARG A 163 26.06 3.99 -7.71
N ILE A 164 25.11 4.94 -7.70
CA ILE A 164 24.99 5.98 -8.74
C ILE A 164 25.88 7.19 -8.42
N ASN A 165 26.22 7.42 -7.16
CA ASN A 165 27.12 8.52 -6.74
C ASN A 165 28.56 8.42 -7.28
N GLN A 166 28.92 7.35 -8.01
CA GLN A 166 30.23 7.22 -8.65
C GLN A 166 30.26 7.68 -10.11
N ASN A 167 29.10 7.88 -10.77
CA ASN A 167 29.07 8.33 -12.15
C ASN A 167 27.82 9.18 -12.45
N ASN A 168 28.01 10.49 -12.52
CA ASN A 168 27.09 11.52 -13.03
C ASN A 168 25.98 12.08 -12.13
N VAL A 169 26.22 13.34 -11.76
CA VAL A 169 25.27 14.32 -11.24
C VAL A 169 24.44 14.89 -12.39
N SER A 170 23.14 14.62 -12.41
CA SER A 170 22.17 15.44 -13.14
C SER A 170 21.20 16.04 -12.13
N SER A 171 21.33 17.35 -11.97
CA SER A 171 20.51 18.15 -11.06
C SER A 171 19.13 18.39 -11.67
N LYS A 172 18.06 17.88 -11.06
CA LYS A 172 16.72 18.48 -11.02
C LYS A 172 15.78 17.61 -10.19
N CYS A 173 15.55 17.98 -8.94
CA CYS A 173 14.35 17.61 -8.20
C CYS A 173 13.48 18.86 -8.01
N PRO A 174 12.25 18.91 -8.50
CA PRO A 174 11.38 20.07 -8.34
C PRO A 174 10.40 19.92 -7.17
N ILE A 175 10.77 19.23 -6.10
CA ILE A 175 9.89 19.18 -4.92
C ILE A 175 10.39 20.18 -3.89
N THR A 176 9.79 21.36 -3.91
CA THR A 176 9.64 22.14 -2.70
C THR A 176 8.47 21.55 -1.89
N TYR A 177 8.64 21.42 -0.60
CA TYR A 177 7.64 20.96 0.39
C TYR A 177 6.26 21.65 0.25
N ASP A 178 6.22 22.79 -0.42
CA ASP A 178 5.01 23.60 -0.65
C ASP A 178 4.02 23.01 -1.67
N LYS A 179 4.38 21.94 -2.37
CA LYS A 179 3.50 21.27 -3.35
C LYS A 179 2.74 20.06 -2.80
N ILE A 180 3.01 19.67 -1.55
CA ILE A 180 2.28 18.62 -0.85
C ILE A 180 1.35 19.32 0.16
N LYS A 181 0.34 20.02 -0.35
CA LYS A 181 -0.83 20.41 0.46
C LYS A 181 -1.92 19.37 0.24
N PRO A 182 -2.60 18.94 1.33
CA PRO A 182 -3.68 17.97 1.28
C PRO A 182 -4.85 18.45 0.43
#